data_439c0625988d4aec6be16a0e349a0a62
#
_entry.id   439c0625988d4aec6be16a0e349a0a62
#
_cell.length_a   1.000
_cell.length_b   1.000
_cell.length_c   1.000
_cell.angle_alpha   90.00
_cell.angle_beta   90.00
_cell.angle_gamma   90.00
#
_symmetry.space_group_name_H-M   'P 1'
#
loop_
_entity.id
_entity.type
_entity.pdbx_description
1 polymer ?
#
loop_
_entity_poly.entity_id
_entity_poly.type
_entity_poly.pdbx_seq_one_letter_code
_entity_poly.pdbx_strand_id
1 'polypeptide(L)'
;VVGQEIVDKLFPGSDKMGRAINQVIAVNGKPYRVVGSLQTKGSSMGMSGGDRVIFVPITRAKRDMKNMQDNCMINVAVDKVLDLDESMSEAYTLMRRIKRLKPGEEENFVIQQSTAMAKEALENIKMVSGVGTVIAIITLLGAAVSLMNIMLVSVTERTREIGLRKALGATAKQIKNQFLIEAVVICQIGGAGGILLGLIIGNLVGVALGAGFVAPWEWMLLAVVVCIVVGLGAGLYPASRASRLDPIEALRFD
;
A
#
# COMPACT_ATOMS: atom_id res chain seq x y z
N VAL A 1 -27.36 20.86 9.37
CA VAL A 1 -26.58 20.68 8.14
C VAL A 1 -26.55 19.19 7.83
N VAL A 2 -26.67 18.83 6.56
CA VAL A 2 -26.87 17.44 6.12
C VAL A 2 -25.79 17.05 5.14
N GLY A 3 -25.25 15.84 5.25
CA GLY A 3 -24.27 15.27 4.31
C GLY A 3 -24.89 14.99 2.94
N GLN A 4 -24.07 15.06 1.89
CA GLN A 4 -24.55 14.99 0.49
C GLN A 4 -25.27 13.68 0.17
N GLU A 5 -24.81 12.54 0.66
CA GLU A 5 -25.46 11.24 0.38
C GLU A 5 -26.90 11.18 0.93
N ILE A 6 -27.15 11.86 2.05
CA ILE A 6 -28.48 11.95 2.63
C ILE A 6 -29.37 12.87 1.78
N VAL A 7 -28.80 13.95 1.24
CA VAL A 7 -29.51 14.84 0.31
C VAL A 7 -29.90 14.08 -0.96
N ASP A 8 -28.98 13.32 -1.54
CA ASP A 8 -29.21 12.55 -2.77
C ASP A 8 -30.28 11.45 -2.58
N LYS A 9 -30.35 10.85 -1.38
CA LYS A 9 -31.35 9.83 -1.04
C LYS A 9 -32.75 10.40 -0.75
N LEU A 10 -32.80 11.53 -0.05
CA LEU A 10 -34.09 12.13 0.35
C LEU A 10 -34.69 13.02 -0.74
N PHE A 11 -33.86 13.58 -1.62
CA PHE A 11 -34.25 14.50 -2.68
C PHE A 11 -33.69 14.06 -4.06
N PRO A 12 -34.13 12.88 -4.58
CA PRO A 12 -33.63 12.39 -5.86
C PRO A 12 -34.08 13.29 -7.01
N GLY A 13 -33.15 13.60 -7.93
CA GLY A 13 -33.46 14.31 -9.19
C GLY A 13 -33.27 15.83 -9.16
N SER A 14 -32.61 16.38 -8.19
CA SER A 14 -32.38 17.83 -8.10
C SER A 14 -30.92 18.21 -8.33
N ASP A 15 -30.72 19.36 -8.99
CA ASP A 15 -29.42 20.01 -9.09
C ASP A 15 -28.83 20.28 -7.69
N LYS A 16 -27.61 19.89 -7.56
CA LYS A 16 -26.84 19.37 -6.44
C LYS A 16 -26.64 20.22 -5.19
N MET A 17 -27.12 21.44 -5.04
CA MET A 17 -26.71 22.25 -3.89
C MET A 17 -27.79 23.14 -3.22
N GLY A 18 -28.94 23.36 -3.82
CA GLY A 18 -29.89 24.37 -3.33
C GLY A 18 -31.22 23.87 -2.81
N ARG A 19 -31.73 22.74 -3.27
CA ARG A 19 -33.12 22.31 -2.96
C ARG A 19 -33.35 21.73 -1.58
N ALA A 20 -32.33 21.18 -0.94
CA ALA A 20 -32.41 20.66 0.43
C ALA A 20 -32.51 21.80 1.47
N ILE A 21 -32.03 22.98 1.12
CA ILE A 21 -32.05 24.15 2.03
C ILE A 21 -33.49 24.60 2.27
N ASN A 22 -33.78 24.87 3.53
CA ASN A 22 -35.12 25.21 4.06
C ASN A 22 -36.15 24.08 4.03
N GLN A 23 -35.83 22.89 3.54
CA GLN A 23 -36.72 21.72 3.66
C GLN A 23 -36.71 21.16 5.09
N VAL A 24 -37.80 20.50 5.47
CA VAL A 24 -37.92 19.85 6.78
C VAL A 24 -37.73 18.35 6.62
N ILE A 25 -36.76 17.81 7.35
CA ILE A 25 -36.52 16.37 7.44
C ILE A 25 -36.86 15.85 8.83
N ALA A 26 -37.38 14.65 8.93
CA ALA A 26 -37.66 14.01 10.23
C ALA A 26 -36.45 13.17 10.66
N VAL A 27 -35.86 13.49 11.81
CA VAL A 27 -34.81 12.71 12.44
C VAL A 27 -35.35 12.16 13.75
N ASN A 28 -35.41 10.84 13.88
CA ASN A 28 -36.01 10.15 15.03
C ASN A 28 -37.47 10.67 15.36
N GLY A 29 -38.25 10.91 14.32
CA GLY A 29 -39.64 11.40 14.47
C GLY A 29 -39.77 12.89 14.80
N LYS A 30 -38.67 13.64 14.90
CA LYS A 30 -38.69 15.08 15.19
C LYS A 30 -38.33 15.90 13.94
N PRO A 31 -39.03 17.01 13.66
CA PRO A 31 -38.75 17.83 12.50
C PRO A 31 -37.52 18.73 12.69
N TYR A 32 -36.65 18.71 11.70
CA TYR A 32 -35.47 19.59 11.60
C TYR A 32 -35.44 20.30 10.25
N ARG A 33 -35.24 21.62 10.27
CA ARG A 33 -35.07 22.40 9.05
C ARG A 33 -33.62 22.33 8.58
N VAL A 34 -33.39 21.97 7.32
CA VAL A 34 -32.05 21.92 6.70
C VAL A 34 -31.61 23.36 6.42
N VAL A 35 -30.48 23.77 7.00
CA VAL A 35 -29.86 25.09 6.80
C VAL A 35 -28.66 25.06 5.84
N GLY A 36 -28.19 23.88 5.48
CA GLY A 36 -27.07 23.71 4.54
C GLY A 36 -26.77 22.27 4.25
N SER A 37 -26.10 22.00 3.13
CA SER A 37 -25.57 20.71 2.75
C SER A 37 -24.03 20.76 2.73
N LEU A 38 -23.40 19.63 3.07
CA LEU A 38 -21.96 19.47 2.95
C LEU A 38 -21.61 19.00 1.54
N GLN A 39 -20.52 19.52 1.00
CA GLN A 39 -19.97 19.02 -0.25
C GLN A 39 -19.30 17.66 -0.02
N THR A 40 -19.45 16.74 -0.97
CA THR A 40 -18.80 15.42 -0.94
C THR A 40 -17.28 15.57 -0.85
N LYS A 41 -16.68 15.01 0.18
CA LYS A 41 -15.21 15.01 0.33
C LYS A 41 -14.50 13.90 -0.44
N GLY A 42 -15.24 13.05 -1.15
CA GLY A 42 -14.69 11.87 -1.79
C GLY A 42 -14.26 10.82 -0.75
N SER A 43 -14.78 9.62 -0.86
CA SER A 43 -14.40 8.50 0.02
C SER A 43 -13.00 8.02 -0.32
N SER A 44 -11.99 8.59 0.32
CA SER A 44 -10.69 7.94 0.39
C SER A 44 -10.80 6.85 1.46
N MET A 45 -10.67 5.58 1.07
CA MET A 45 -10.52 4.43 1.98
C MET A 45 -11.77 3.97 2.75
N GLY A 46 -12.97 4.00 2.16
CA GLY A 46 -14.15 3.35 2.77
C GLY A 46 -14.70 3.98 4.05
N MET A 47 -14.06 5.01 4.59
CA MET A 47 -14.58 5.81 5.71
C MET A 47 -15.47 6.93 5.18
N SER A 48 -16.66 6.56 4.73
CA SER A 48 -17.78 7.46 4.32
C SER A 48 -18.36 8.25 5.49
N GLY A 49 -17.53 8.68 6.44
CA GLY A 49 -18.02 9.29 7.69
C GLY A 49 -18.59 10.69 7.51
N GLY A 50 -18.26 11.42 6.45
CA GLY A 50 -18.71 12.81 6.25
C GLY A 50 -19.97 12.96 5.43
N ASP A 51 -20.28 12.03 4.53
CA ASP A 51 -21.35 12.18 3.58
C ASP A 51 -22.70 11.64 4.10
N ARG A 52 -22.69 10.83 5.19
CA ARG A 52 -23.85 10.25 5.87
C ARG A 52 -24.18 10.87 7.22
N VAL A 53 -23.68 12.06 7.51
CA VAL A 53 -23.80 12.70 8.82
C VAL A 53 -24.80 13.85 8.78
N ILE A 54 -25.57 13.99 9.87
CA ILE A 54 -26.43 15.15 10.11
C ILE A 54 -25.85 15.92 11.30
N PHE A 55 -25.48 17.17 11.09
CA PHE A 55 -25.02 18.06 12.15
C PHE A 55 -26.20 18.83 12.73
N VAL A 56 -26.38 18.71 14.03
CA VAL A 56 -27.45 19.37 14.80
C VAL A 56 -26.81 20.18 15.93
N PRO A 57 -27.31 21.36 16.27
CA PRO A 57 -26.85 22.11 17.45
C PRO A 57 -26.95 21.27 18.72
N ILE A 58 -25.90 21.27 19.55
CA ILE A 58 -25.84 20.43 20.76
C ILE A 58 -26.98 20.73 21.73
N THR A 59 -27.38 21.98 21.81
CA THR A 59 -28.52 22.42 22.67
C THR A 59 -29.84 21.78 22.24
N ARG A 60 -30.02 21.60 20.93
CA ARG A 60 -31.21 20.92 20.39
C ARG A 60 -31.10 19.42 20.55
N ALA A 61 -29.92 18.84 20.28
CA ALA A 61 -29.66 17.41 20.45
C ALA A 61 -29.92 16.97 21.90
N LYS A 62 -29.41 17.69 22.90
CA LYS A 62 -29.64 17.41 24.33
C LYS A 62 -31.14 17.45 24.71
N ARG A 63 -31.91 18.35 24.12
CA ARG A 63 -33.38 18.44 24.37
C ARG A 63 -34.14 17.29 23.74
N ASP A 64 -33.72 16.86 22.57
CA ASP A 64 -34.45 15.91 21.74
C ASP A 64 -34.06 14.45 22.00
N MET A 65 -32.86 14.21 22.51
CA MET A 65 -32.31 12.89 22.80
C MET A 65 -32.16 12.70 24.31
N LYS A 66 -33.22 12.28 25.00
CA LYS A 66 -33.23 12.07 26.45
C LYS A 66 -32.27 10.99 26.98
N ASN A 67 -31.76 10.09 26.09
CA ASN A 67 -30.86 9.00 26.41
C ASN A 67 -29.46 9.18 25.77
N MET A 68 -29.07 10.40 25.50
CA MET A 68 -27.69 10.63 25.07
C MET A 68 -26.78 10.29 26.24
N GLN A 69 -26.05 9.17 26.16
CA GLN A 69 -24.94 8.91 27.06
C GLN A 69 -24.03 10.13 27.00
N ASP A 70 -23.62 10.63 28.15
CA ASP A 70 -22.86 11.89 28.30
C ASP A 70 -21.41 11.81 27.76
N ASN A 71 -21.17 10.98 26.75
CA ASN A 71 -19.88 10.88 26.06
C ASN A 71 -19.82 11.96 24.98
N CYS A 72 -19.07 13.01 25.25
CA CYS A 72 -18.80 14.07 24.29
C CYS A 72 -17.35 13.96 23.79
N MET A 73 -17.19 14.03 22.47
CA MET A 73 -15.89 14.21 21.85
C MET A 73 -15.65 15.71 21.67
N ILE A 74 -14.52 16.19 22.18
CA ILE A 74 -14.10 17.60 22.05
C ILE A 74 -12.90 17.60 21.11
N ASN A 75 -13.02 18.24 19.94
CA ASN A 75 -11.93 18.43 19.02
C ASN A 75 -11.27 19.78 19.29
N VAL A 76 -9.99 19.75 19.62
CA VAL A 76 -9.17 20.94 19.84
C VAL A 76 -8.20 21.09 18.69
N ALA A 77 -8.13 22.27 18.07
CA ALA A 77 -7.14 22.59 17.07
C ALA A 77 -5.97 23.35 17.70
N VAL A 78 -4.76 22.96 17.35
CA VAL A 78 -3.52 23.60 17.79
C VAL A 78 -2.90 24.28 16.57
N ASP A 79 -2.48 25.53 16.70
CA ASP A 79 -1.95 26.34 15.58
C ASP A 79 -0.61 25.84 15.05
N LYS A 80 0.24 25.30 15.92
CA LYS A 80 1.56 24.78 15.55
C LYS A 80 1.72 23.34 15.98
N VAL A 81 2.16 22.51 15.04
CA VAL A 81 2.40 21.05 15.29
C VAL A 81 3.50 20.83 16.34
N LEU A 82 4.46 21.75 16.46
CA LEU A 82 5.56 21.68 17.43
C LEU A 82 5.07 21.81 18.89
N ASP A 83 3.94 22.47 19.12
CA ASP A 83 3.40 22.73 20.45
C ASP A 83 2.36 21.68 20.86
N LEU A 84 2.23 20.59 20.08
CA LEU A 84 1.18 19.60 20.26
C LEU A 84 1.31 18.82 21.56
N ASP A 85 2.51 18.38 21.91
CA ASP A 85 2.77 17.60 23.12
C ASP A 85 2.57 18.46 24.39
N GLU A 86 2.97 19.72 24.32
CA GLU A 86 2.74 20.70 25.40
C GLU A 86 1.24 20.97 25.55
N SER A 87 0.54 21.21 24.43
CA SER A 87 -0.92 21.42 24.43
C SER A 87 -1.70 20.20 24.92
N MET A 88 -1.24 18.99 24.62
CA MET A 88 -1.82 17.75 25.14
C MET A 88 -1.65 17.64 26.66
N SER A 89 -0.47 17.98 27.17
CA SER A 89 -0.18 17.97 28.60
C SER A 89 -1.02 19.00 29.37
N GLU A 90 -1.19 20.20 28.78
CA GLU A 90 -2.05 21.23 29.31
C GLU A 90 -3.52 20.80 29.31
N ALA A 91 -4.02 20.27 28.18
CA ALA A 91 -5.37 19.74 28.05
C ALA A 91 -5.65 18.62 29.07
N TYR A 92 -4.68 17.75 29.28
CA TYR A 92 -4.75 16.68 30.29
C TYR A 92 -4.93 17.26 31.71
N THR A 93 -4.10 18.21 32.08
CA THR A 93 -4.15 18.88 33.40
C THR A 93 -5.48 19.62 33.58
N LEU A 94 -5.93 20.31 32.52
CA LEU A 94 -7.20 21.04 32.53
C LEU A 94 -8.40 20.09 32.68
N MET A 95 -8.41 18.98 31.94
CA MET A 95 -9.50 17.99 32.03
C MET A 95 -9.57 17.32 33.40
N ARG A 96 -8.42 16.96 34.02
CA ARG A 96 -8.39 16.46 35.41
C ARG A 96 -9.01 17.47 36.38
N ARG A 97 -8.73 18.78 36.22
CA ARG A 97 -9.29 19.84 37.04
C ARG A 97 -10.78 19.99 36.84
N ILE A 98 -11.26 19.99 35.58
CA ILE A 98 -12.69 20.09 35.22
C ILE A 98 -13.47 18.90 35.79
N LYS A 99 -12.92 17.69 35.68
CA LYS A 99 -13.53 16.45 36.17
C LYS A 99 -13.35 16.28 37.71
N ARG A 100 -12.61 17.16 38.36
CA ARG A 100 -12.31 17.13 39.80
C ARG A 100 -11.71 15.80 40.29
N LEU A 101 -10.84 15.20 39.47
CA LEU A 101 -10.17 13.95 39.78
C LEU A 101 -9.10 14.19 40.84
N LYS A 102 -9.04 13.32 41.87
CA LYS A 102 -8.01 13.36 42.89
C LYS A 102 -6.66 12.81 42.38
N PRO A 103 -5.52 13.20 42.98
CA PRO A 103 -4.24 12.58 42.68
C PRO A 103 -4.33 11.06 42.89
N GLY A 104 -3.95 10.27 41.84
CA GLY A 104 -3.99 8.80 41.86
C GLY A 104 -5.33 8.17 41.47
N GLU A 105 -6.37 8.94 41.19
CA GLU A 105 -7.64 8.44 40.69
C GLU A 105 -7.55 8.13 39.18
N GLU A 106 -8.14 6.99 38.75
CA GLU A 106 -8.19 6.58 37.36
C GLU A 106 -8.95 7.59 36.47
N GLU A 107 -8.48 7.74 35.26
CA GLU A 107 -9.03 8.72 34.32
C GLU A 107 -10.30 8.20 33.66
N ASN A 108 -11.32 9.05 33.62
CA ASN A 108 -12.57 8.80 32.94
C ASN A 108 -12.70 9.54 31.61
N PHE A 109 -11.56 9.93 31.01
CA PHE A 109 -11.45 10.57 29.70
C PHE A 109 -10.20 10.08 28.96
N VAL A 110 -10.20 10.17 27.65
CA VAL A 110 -9.07 9.82 26.79
C VAL A 110 -8.75 11.02 25.91
N ILE A 111 -7.49 11.41 25.87
CA ILE A 111 -7.00 12.41 24.91
C ILE A 111 -6.25 11.67 23.81
N GLN A 112 -6.73 11.80 22.58
CA GLN A 112 -6.13 11.18 21.41
C GLN A 112 -5.66 12.24 20.42
N GLN A 113 -4.47 12.07 19.92
CA GLN A 113 -3.94 12.86 18.82
C GLN A 113 -4.60 12.41 17.51
N SER A 114 -5.11 13.35 16.71
CA SER A 114 -5.74 13.02 15.42
C SER A 114 -4.80 12.27 14.46
N THR A 115 -3.50 12.52 14.58
CA THR A 115 -2.45 11.84 13.80
C THR A 115 -2.07 10.47 14.36
N ALA A 116 -2.48 10.11 15.59
CA ALA A 116 -2.11 8.83 16.21
C ALA A 116 -2.67 7.64 15.41
N MET A 117 -3.92 7.69 14.98
CA MET A 117 -4.52 6.66 14.12
C MET A 117 -3.82 6.55 12.77
N ALA A 118 -3.45 7.68 12.16
CA ALA A 118 -2.71 7.68 10.91
C ALA A 118 -1.29 7.11 11.09
N LYS A 119 -0.63 7.42 12.21
CA LYS A 119 0.68 6.88 12.55
C LYS A 119 0.63 5.38 12.79
N GLU A 120 -0.33 4.90 13.55
CA GLU A 120 -0.56 3.47 13.80
C GLU A 120 -0.88 2.72 12.49
N ALA A 121 -1.72 3.29 11.62
CA ALA A 121 -2.00 2.72 10.31
C ALA A 121 -0.73 2.63 9.44
N LEU A 122 0.12 3.67 9.46
CA LEU A 122 1.40 3.65 8.73
C LEU A 122 2.37 2.60 9.31
N GLU A 123 2.42 2.41 10.61
CA GLU A 123 3.25 1.38 11.26
C GLU A 123 2.76 -0.03 10.87
N ASN A 124 1.46 -0.26 10.86
CA ASN A 124 0.87 -1.52 10.41
C ASN A 124 1.18 -1.78 8.92
N ILE A 125 1.08 -0.78 8.05
CA ILE A 125 1.46 -0.88 6.64
C ILE A 125 2.94 -1.23 6.49
N LYS A 126 3.82 -0.60 7.27
CA LYS A 126 5.26 -0.92 7.27
C LYS A 126 5.54 -2.35 7.70
N MET A 127 4.85 -2.84 8.72
CA MET A 127 4.96 -4.24 9.17
C MET A 127 4.54 -5.22 8.07
N VAL A 128 3.38 -5.02 7.46
CA VAL A 128 2.87 -5.86 6.36
C VAL A 128 3.81 -5.82 5.16
N SER A 129 4.30 -4.64 4.79
CA SER A 129 5.28 -4.47 3.71
C SER A 129 6.60 -5.18 4.02
N GLY A 130 7.04 -5.15 5.28
CA GLY A 130 8.24 -5.86 5.73
C GLY A 130 8.11 -7.38 5.57
N VAL A 131 7.01 -7.96 6.02
CA VAL A 131 6.71 -9.39 5.84
C VAL A 131 6.66 -9.75 4.35
N GLY A 132 5.97 -8.94 3.54
CA GLY A 132 5.90 -9.12 2.09
C GLY A 132 7.28 -9.11 1.43
N THR A 133 8.16 -8.21 1.86
CA THR A 133 9.54 -8.13 1.37
C THR A 133 10.35 -9.38 1.69
N VAL A 134 10.23 -9.93 2.90
CA VAL A 134 10.90 -11.18 3.30
C VAL A 134 10.44 -12.35 2.43
N ILE A 135 9.12 -12.48 2.22
CA ILE A 135 8.55 -13.52 1.34
C ILE A 135 9.08 -13.35 -0.09
N ALA A 136 9.13 -12.13 -0.61
CA ALA A 136 9.65 -11.82 -1.93
C ALA A 136 11.12 -12.23 -2.08
N ILE A 137 11.96 -11.98 -1.08
CA ILE A 137 13.37 -12.38 -1.09
C ILE A 137 13.49 -13.92 -1.11
N ILE A 138 12.73 -14.63 -0.28
CA ILE A 138 12.77 -16.09 -0.23
C ILE A 138 12.35 -16.70 -1.59
N THR A 139 11.25 -16.20 -2.17
CA THR A 139 10.77 -16.67 -3.47
C THR A 139 11.76 -16.36 -4.58
N LEU A 140 12.41 -15.20 -4.53
CA LEU A 140 13.43 -14.79 -5.48
C LEU A 140 14.67 -15.71 -5.42
N LEU A 141 15.11 -16.09 -4.22
CA LEU A 141 16.21 -17.06 -4.04
C LEU A 141 15.83 -18.43 -4.60
N GLY A 142 14.60 -18.90 -4.38
CA GLY A 142 14.09 -20.13 -4.97
C GLY A 142 14.07 -20.09 -6.50
N ALA A 143 13.62 -18.97 -7.08
CA ALA A 143 13.65 -18.76 -8.53
C ALA A 143 15.09 -18.72 -9.09
N ALA A 144 16.03 -18.10 -8.37
CA ALA A 144 17.45 -18.07 -8.76
C ALA A 144 18.06 -19.47 -8.82
N VAL A 145 17.77 -20.33 -7.83
CA VAL A 145 18.22 -21.73 -7.82
C VAL A 145 17.57 -22.52 -8.98
N SER A 146 16.30 -22.31 -9.25
CA SER A 146 15.60 -22.93 -10.37
C SER A 146 16.21 -22.53 -11.71
N LEU A 147 16.49 -21.24 -11.92
CA LEU A 147 17.17 -20.76 -13.12
C LEU A 147 18.55 -21.38 -13.27
N MET A 148 19.35 -21.43 -12.19
CA MET A 148 20.66 -22.05 -12.20
C MET A 148 20.58 -23.53 -12.65
N ASN A 149 19.59 -24.29 -12.15
CA ASN A 149 19.40 -25.69 -12.53
C ASN A 149 19.02 -25.82 -14.00
N ILE A 150 18.09 -25.01 -14.49
CA ILE A 150 17.68 -24.99 -15.91
C ILE A 150 18.89 -24.67 -16.80
N MET A 151 19.67 -23.69 -16.43
CA MET A 151 20.87 -23.31 -17.19
C MET A 151 21.94 -24.42 -17.17
N LEU A 152 22.10 -25.15 -16.05
CA LEU A 152 23.00 -26.31 -16.00
C LEU A 152 22.55 -27.42 -16.97
N VAL A 153 21.27 -27.74 -17.01
CA VAL A 153 20.69 -28.69 -17.94
C VAL A 153 20.93 -28.21 -19.39
N SER A 154 20.63 -26.94 -19.68
CA SER A 154 20.87 -26.34 -21.00
C SER A 154 22.34 -26.45 -21.44
N VAL A 155 23.29 -26.24 -20.52
CA VAL A 155 24.74 -26.41 -20.80
C VAL A 155 25.04 -27.86 -21.17
N THR A 156 24.47 -28.84 -20.45
CA THR A 156 24.72 -30.28 -20.76
C THR A 156 24.10 -30.67 -22.08
N GLU A 157 22.90 -30.23 -22.40
CA GLU A 157 22.21 -30.49 -23.68
C GLU A 157 22.96 -29.87 -24.86
N ARG A 158 23.56 -28.70 -24.67
CA ARG A 158 24.32 -27.97 -25.73
C ARG A 158 25.84 -28.19 -25.66
N THR A 159 26.32 -29.22 -24.96
CA THR A 159 27.74 -29.48 -24.79
C THR A 159 28.48 -29.61 -26.13
N ARG A 160 27.94 -30.32 -27.11
CA ARG A 160 28.51 -30.48 -28.45
C ARG A 160 28.57 -29.16 -29.21
N GLU A 161 27.56 -28.32 -29.16
CA GLU A 161 27.58 -26.99 -29.78
C GLU A 161 28.66 -26.09 -29.18
N ILE A 162 28.80 -26.12 -27.83
CA ILE A 162 29.83 -25.34 -27.13
C ILE A 162 31.22 -25.83 -27.53
N GLY A 163 31.43 -27.16 -27.61
CA GLY A 163 32.63 -27.77 -28.10
C GLY A 163 33.01 -27.34 -29.51
N LEU A 164 32.02 -27.35 -30.43
CA LEU A 164 32.20 -26.92 -31.82
C LEU A 164 32.60 -25.43 -31.90
N ARG A 165 31.94 -24.56 -31.17
CA ARG A 165 32.29 -23.13 -31.14
C ARG A 165 33.69 -22.90 -30.63
N LYS A 166 34.12 -23.63 -29.60
CA LYS A 166 35.51 -23.56 -29.09
C LYS A 166 36.55 -24.10 -30.07
N ALA A 167 36.21 -25.20 -30.76
CA ALA A 167 37.07 -25.74 -31.81
C ALA A 167 37.26 -24.76 -32.97
N LEU A 168 36.26 -23.95 -33.28
CA LEU A 168 36.31 -22.87 -34.25
C LEU A 168 36.98 -21.59 -33.73
N GLY A 169 37.50 -21.58 -32.49
CA GLY A 169 38.30 -20.48 -31.95
C GLY A 169 37.56 -19.56 -30.97
N ALA A 170 36.33 -19.89 -30.52
CA ALA A 170 35.65 -19.10 -29.51
C ALA A 170 36.40 -19.15 -28.16
N THR A 171 36.64 -17.98 -27.57
CA THR A 171 37.29 -17.87 -26.27
C THR A 171 36.37 -18.26 -25.14
N ALA A 172 36.91 -18.77 -24.03
CA ALA A 172 36.17 -19.10 -22.81
C ALA A 172 35.33 -17.89 -22.29
N LYS A 173 35.85 -16.67 -22.45
CA LYS A 173 35.17 -15.43 -22.07
C LYS A 173 33.92 -15.17 -22.92
N GLN A 174 34.01 -15.44 -24.23
CA GLN A 174 32.85 -15.27 -25.12
C GLN A 174 31.72 -16.24 -24.77
N ILE A 175 32.05 -17.51 -24.52
CA ILE A 175 31.08 -18.53 -24.08
C ILE A 175 30.45 -18.12 -22.73
N LYS A 176 31.26 -17.73 -21.76
CA LYS A 176 30.76 -17.28 -20.45
C LYS A 176 29.81 -16.10 -20.56
N ASN A 177 30.19 -15.08 -21.34
CA ASN A 177 29.36 -13.89 -21.52
C ASN A 177 28.01 -14.21 -22.23
N GLN A 178 28.05 -15.12 -23.19
CA GLN A 178 26.84 -15.56 -23.90
C GLN A 178 25.82 -16.15 -22.92
N PHE A 179 26.21 -17.09 -22.07
CA PHE A 179 25.34 -17.72 -21.08
C PHE A 179 24.89 -16.75 -19.98
N LEU A 180 25.74 -15.79 -19.58
CA LEU A 180 25.35 -14.73 -18.64
C LEU A 180 24.29 -13.81 -19.22
N ILE A 181 24.43 -13.40 -20.49
CA ILE A 181 23.44 -12.57 -21.16
C ILE A 181 22.12 -13.34 -21.28
N GLU A 182 22.18 -14.63 -21.65
CA GLU A 182 20.99 -15.49 -21.75
C GLU A 182 20.24 -15.55 -20.41
N ALA A 183 20.93 -15.76 -19.29
CA ALA A 183 20.35 -15.76 -17.95
C ALA A 183 19.71 -14.41 -17.59
N VAL A 184 20.38 -13.30 -17.87
CA VAL A 184 19.87 -11.97 -17.61
C VAL A 184 18.62 -11.68 -18.46
N VAL A 185 18.63 -12.05 -19.76
CA VAL A 185 17.50 -11.84 -20.65
C VAL A 185 16.26 -12.63 -20.15
N ILE A 186 16.44 -13.88 -19.75
CA ILE A 186 15.35 -14.68 -19.16
C ILE A 186 14.77 -13.99 -17.92
N CYS A 187 15.64 -13.53 -17.01
CA CYS A 187 15.20 -12.78 -15.82
C CYS A 187 14.47 -11.48 -16.17
N GLN A 188 14.91 -10.76 -17.21
CA GLN A 188 14.26 -9.50 -17.61
C GLN A 188 12.88 -9.75 -18.25
N ILE A 189 12.73 -10.79 -19.05
CA ILE A 189 11.41 -11.15 -19.62
C ILE A 189 10.44 -11.52 -18.50
N GLY A 190 10.89 -12.38 -17.55
CA GLY A 190 10.09 -12.73 -16.38
C GLY A 190 9.78 -11.52 -15.49
N GLY A 191 10.77 -10.66 -15.25
CA GLY A 191 10.63 -9.43 -14.49
C GLY A 191 9.66 -8.43 -15.12
N ALA A 192 9.73 -8.24 -16.43
CA ALA A 192 8.78 -7.39 -17.16
C ALA A 192 7.34 -7.92 -17.03
N GLY A 193 7.16 -9.24 -17.19
CA GLY A 193 5.86 -9.89 -16.95
C GLY A 193 5.37 -9.69 -15.52
N GLY A 194 6.25 -9.86 -14.53
CA GLY A 194 5.94 -9.63 -13.12
C GLY A 194 5.55 -8.19 -12.80
N ILE A 195 6.27 -7.21 -13.37
CA ILE A 195 5.95 -5.79 -13.24
C ILE A 195 4.57 -5.48 -13.81
N LEU A 196 4.26 -5.99 -15.02
CA LEU A 196 2.96 -5.79 -15.66
C LEU A 196 1.82 -6.38 -14.82
N LEU A 197 1.97 -7.63 -14.37
CA LEU A 197 0.97 -8.28 -13.52
C LEU A 197 0.81 -7.55 -12.18
N GLY A 198 1.91 -7.16 -11.55
CA GLY A 198 1.88 -6.41 -10.30
C GLY A 198 1.20 -5.06 -10.43
N LEU A 199 1.41 -4.36 -11.54
CA LEU A 199 0.79 -3.08 -11.84
C LEU A 199 -0.72 -3.23 -12.08
N ILE A 200 -1.14 -4.26 -12.81
CA ILE A 200 -2.55 -4.54 -13.07
C ILE A 200 -3.26 -4.91 -11.75
N ILE A 201 -2.74 -5.89 -11.02
CA ILE A 201 -3.37 -6.38 -9.79
C ILE A 201 -3.35 -5.28 -8.71
N GLY A 202 -2.23 -4.58 -8.54
CA GLY A 202 -2.10 -3.51 -7.57
C GLY A 202 -3.07 -2.35 -7.81
N ASN A 203 -3.23 -1.91 -9.05
CA ASN A 203 -4.20 -0.86 -9.38
C ASN A 203 -5.65 -1.35 -9.30
N LEU A 204 -5.93 -2.61 -9.65
CA LEU A 204 -7.27 -3.17 -9.49
C LEU A 204 -7.72 -3.14 -8.02
N VAL A 205 -6.85 -3.56 -7.11
CA VAL A 205 -7.09 -3.48 -5.65
C VAL A 205 -7.17 -2.02 -5.20
N GLY A 206 -6.29 -1.15 -5.69
CA GLY A 206 -6.30 0.28 -5.38
C GLY A 206 -7.62 0.94 -5.74
N VAL A 207 -8.12 0.71 -6.96
CA VAL A 207 -9.42 1.24 -7.42
C VAL A 207 -10.57 0.68 -6.58
N ALA A 208 -10.56 -0.61 -6.25
CA ALA A 208 -11.57 -1.22 -5.37
C ALA A 208 -11.62 -0.58 -3.97
N LEU A 209 -10.48 -0.10 -3.48
CA LEU A 209 -10.34 0.64 -2.21
C LEU A 209 -10.57 2.16 -2.35
N GLY A 210 -10.94 2.65 -3.55
CA GLY A 210 -11.18 4.07 -3.81
C GLY A 210 -9.90 4.91 -4.00
N ALA A 211 -8.74 4.28 -4.19
CA ALA A 211 -7.51 4.95 -4.55
C ALA A 211 -7.46 5.20 -6.08
N GLY A 212 -6.81 6.28 -6.49
CA GLY A 212 -6.54 6.54 -7.90
C GLY A 212 -5.48 5.61 -8.49
N PHE A 213 -5.31 5.66 -9.83
CA PHE A 213 -4.23 4.93 -10.51
C PHE A 213 -2.86 5.44 -10.02
N VAL A 214 -2.00 4.51 -9.61
CA VAL A 214 -0.63 4.79 -9.14
C VAL A 214 0.35 3.90 -9.88
N ALA A 215 1.37 4.52 -10.48
CA ALA A 215 2.51 3.80 -11.09
C ALA A 215 3.76 4.06 -10.23
N PRO A 216 4.24 3.09 -9.44
CA PRO A 216 5.39 3.25 -8.55
C PRO A 216 6.71 3.06 -9.33
N TRP A 217 7.14 4.06 -10.06
CA TRP A 217 8.31 4.01 -10.94
C TRP A 217 9.62 3.61 -10.22
N GLU A 218 9.79 4.05 -8.99
CA GLU A 218 10.98 3.71 -8.18
C GLU A 218 11.07 2.21 -7.92
N TRP A 219 9.94 1.57 -7.57
CA TRP A 219 9.88 0.12 -7.34
C TRP A 219 10.02 -0.68 -8.63
N MET A 220 9.51 -0.16 -9.76
CA MET A 220 9.68 -0.81 -11.08
C MET A 220 11.16 -0.79 -11.50
N LEU A 221 11.86 0.34 -11.33
CA LEU A 221 13.29 0.44 -11.58
C LEU A 221 14.09 -0.50 -10.67
N LEU A 222 13.77 -0.52 -9.38
CA LEU A 222 14.40 -1.44 -8.44
C LEU A 222 14.21 -2.89 -8.86
N ALA A 223 13.01 -3.29 -9.31
CA ALA A 223 12.74 -4.65 -9.77
C ALA A 223 13.61 -5.02 -10.99
N VAL A 224 13.79 -4.12 -11.96
CA VAL A 224 14.69 -4.34 -13.12
C VAL A 224 16.13 -4.58 -12.65
N VAL A 225 16.63 -3.74 -11.74
CA VAL A 225 18.00 -3.88 -11.20
C VAL A 225 18.16 -5.20 -10.45
N VAL A 226 17.19 -5.57 -9.62
CA VAL A 226 17.19 -6.84 -8.89
C VAL A 226 17.18 -8.03 -9.86
N CYS A 227 16.40 -8.00 -10.93
CA CYS A 227 16.39 -9.04 -11.97
C CYS A 227 17.76 -9.18 -12.66
N ILE A 228 18.48 -8.08 -12.90
CA ILE A 228 19.85 -8.13 -13.44
C ILE A 228 20.78 -8.81 -12.45
N VAL A 229 20.77 -8.39 -11.19
CA VAL A 229 21.65 -8.95 -10.15
C VAL A 229 21.40 -10.44 -9.95
N VAL A 230 20.14 -10.84 -9.88
CA VAL A 230 19.74 -12.25 -9.72
C VAL A 230 20.11 -13.07 -10.96
N GLY A 231 19.86 -12.55 -12.17
CA GLY A 231 20.21 -13.21 -13.42
C GLY A 231 21.73 -13.44 -13.55
N LEU A 232 22.53 -12.44 -13.19
CA LEU A 232 23.99 -12.57 -13.14
C LEU A 232 24.43 -13.60 -12.08
N GLY A 233 23.88 -13.52 -10.86
CA GLY A 233 24.21 -14.42 -9.77
C GLY A 233 23.87 -15.88 -10.08
N ALA A 234 22.64 -16.15 -10.56
CA ALA A 234 22.18 -17.49 -10.91
C ALA A 234 22.88 -18.05 -12.16
N GLY A 235 23.20 -17.17 -13.13
CA GLY A 235 23.87 -17.55 -14.38
C GLY A 235 25.38 -17.76 -14.26
N LEU A 236 26.03 -17.21 -13.22
CA LEU A 236 27.49 -17.18 -13.11
C LEU A 236 28.09 -18.59 -13.04
N TYR A 237 27.52 -19.48 -12.23
CA TYR A 237 28.02 -20.84 -12.06
C TYR A 237 27.87 -21.68 -13.35
N PRO A 238 26.68 -21.79 -13.97
CA PRO A 238 26.52 -22.55 -15.23
C PRO A 238 27.33 -21.96 -16.38
N ALA A 239 27.41 -20.64 -16.52
CA ALA A 239 28.23 -19.98 -17.53
C ALA A 239 29.73 -20.27 -17.35
N SER A 240 30.22 -20.31 -16.12
CA SER A 240 31.59 -20.68 -15.81
C SER A 240 31.87 -22.14 -16.15
N ARG A 241 30.93 -23.05 -15.87
CA ARG A 241 31.02 -24.46 -16.22
C ARG A 241 31.09 -24.68 -17.74
N ALA A 242 30.18 -24.01 -18.49
CA ALA A 242 30.19 -24.02 -19.94
C ALA A 242 31.50 -23.52 -20.53
N SER A 243 32.07 -22.46 -19.96
CA SER A 243 33.32 -21.87 -20.42
C SER A 243 34.56 -22.75 -20.20
N ARG A 244 34.53 -23.73 -19.31
CA ARG A 244 35.61 -24.64 -18.99
C ARG A 244 35.53 -26.00 -19.69
N LEU A 245 34.52 -26.29 -20.47
CA LEU A 245 34.40 -27.53 -21.23
C LEU A 245 35.57 -27.68 -22.19
N ASP A 246 36.17 -28.89 -22.22
CA ASP A 246 37.20 -29.23 -23.19
C ASP A 246 36.55 -29.52 -24.56
N PRO A 247 36.97 -28.87 -25.65
CA PRO A 247 36.38 -29.08 -26.96
C PRO A 247 36.51 -30.53 -27.44
N ILE A 248 37.58 -31.26 -27.06
CA ILE A 248 37.79 -32.67 -27.47
C ILE A 248 36.78 -33.58 -26.76
N GLU A 249 36.60 -33.40 -25.47
CA GLU A 249 35.61 -34.16 -24.69
C GLU A 249 34.18 -33.82 -25.11
N ALA A 250 33.91 -32.54 -25.34
CA ALA A 250 32.59 -32.06 -25.74
C ALA A 250 32.11 -32.59 -27.10
N LEU A 251 33.05 -32.82 -28.05
CA LEU A 251 32.73 -33.40 -29.37
C LEU A 251 32.57 -34.93 -29.33
N ARG A 252 33.01 -35.58 -28.25
CA ARG A 252 32.96 -37.02 -28.05
C ARG A 252 31.73 -37.45 -27.22
N PHE A 253 30.99 -36.47 -26.77
CA PHE A 253 29.79 -36.68 -25.97
C PHE A 253 28.62 -37.06 -26.93
N ASP A 254 28.13 -38.30 -26.80
CA ASP A 254 26.91 -38.82 -27.45
C ASP A 254 25.67 -38.50 -26.63
#